data_817d9e449fdbae7536ee15ab5296ad74
#
_entry.id   817d9e449fdbae7536ee15ab5296ad74
#
_cell.length_a   1.000
_cell.length_b   1.000
_cell.length_c   1.000
_cell.angle_alpha   90.00
_cell.angle_beta   90.00
_cell.angle_gamma   90.00
#
_symmetry.space_group_name_H-M   'P 1'
#
loop_
_entity.id
_entity.type
_entity.pdbx_description
1 polymer ?
#
loop_
_entity_poly.entity_id
_entity_poly.type
_entity_poly.pdbx_seq_one_letter_code
_entity_poly.pdbx_strand_id
1 'polypeptide(L)'
;MIPVLIYDKCQCDPKKCTAKRMMKFDLGKEVKLSSIPPGSVVLSPFADKALSPADLKYAKRGLVVMDLTWTNIDEFPKVKKAEERALPYLLAANPINWGRPMELNSAEAVMASLLILGEKEQAAEFLTRFNWAPEFMRLNESMLEDYAGAKDSTEVVRIQNEYIEQVIGVPEK
;
A
#
# COMPACT_ATOMS: atom_id res chain seq x y z
N MET A 1 13.99 -9.52 -2.70
CA MET A 1 12.71 -9.19 -3.31
C MET A 1 11.57 -9.70 -2.44
N ILE A 2 10.54 -8.88 -2.26
CA ILE A 2 9.38 -9.24 -1.42
C ILE A 2 8.34 -9.95 -2.28
N PRO A 3 7.80 -11.11 -1.84
CA PRO A 3 6.67 -11.74 -2.54
C PRO A 3 5.41 -10.86 -2.42
N VAL A 4 4.89 -10.38 -3.53
CA VAL A 4 3.63 -9.62 -3.58
C VAL A 4 2.50 -10.59 -3.88
N LEU A 5 1.56 -10.69 -2.95
CA LEU A 5 0.42 -11.61 -3.02
C LEU A 5 -0.87 -10.80 -3.14
N ILE A 6 -1.69 -11.18 -4.12
CA ILE A 6 -2.90 -10.45 -4.45
C ILE A 6 -4.12 -11.35 -4.21
N TYR A 7 -4.96 -10.91 -3.27
CA TYR A 7 -6.27 -11.52 -3.08
C TYR A 7 -7.29 -10.74 -3.89
N ASP A 8 -7.83 -11.36 -4.94
CA ASP A 8 -8.74 -10.72 -5.88
C ASP A 8 -10.12 -11.38 -5.82
N LYS A 9 -11.14 -10.65 -5.41
CA LYS A 9 -12.53 -11.10 -5.44
C LYS A 9 -13.23 -10.90 -6.78
N CYS A 10 -12.51 -10.43 -7.80
CA CYS A 10 -13.07 -10.19 -9.14
C CYS A 10 -14.26 -9.22 -9.14
N GLN A 11 -14.24 -8.23 -8.27
CA GLN A 11 -15.33 -7.24 -8.13
C GLN A 11 -15.19 -6.03 -9.06
N CYS A 12 -14.06 -5.94 -9.79
CA CYS A 12 -13.78 -4.83 -10.69
C CYS A 12 -13.86 -5.26 -12.15
N ASP A 13 -14.01 -4.28 -13.06
CA ASP A 13 -13.92 -4.50 -14.50
C ASP A 13 -12.52 -5.05 -14.84
N PRO A 14 -12.42 -6.25 -15.47
CA PRO A 14 -11.13 -6.86 -15.81
C PRO A 14 -10.22 -5.97 -16.65
N LYS A 15 -10.79 -5.11 -17.49
CA LYS A 15 -10.02 -4.21 -18.36
C LYS A 15 -9.39 -3.04 -17.59
N LYS A 16 -9.96 -2.67 -16.44
CA LYS A 16 -9.53 -1.53 -15.62
C LYS A 16 -8.91 -1.96 -14.29
N CYS A 17 -8.90 -3.25 -13.99
CA CYS A 17 -8.43 -3.77 -12.71
C CYS A 17 -6.91 -3.71 -12.59
N THR A 18 -6.40 -2.92 -11.66
CA THR A 18 -4.96 -2.80 -11.42
C THR A 18 -4.36 -4.08 -10.86
N ALA A 19 -5.11 -4.83 -10.07
CA ALA A 19 -4.67 -6.13 -9.55
C ALA A 19 -4.38 -7.11 -10.70
N LYS A 20 -5.29 -7.22 -11.67
CA LYS A 20 -5.08 -8.09 -12.85
C LYS A 20 -3.93 -7.61 -13.72
N ARG A 21 -3.75 -6.30 -13.84
CA ARG A 21 -2.62 -5.73 -14.57
C ARG A 21 -1.29 -6.04 -13.88
N MET A 22 -1.24 -5.96 -12.54
CA MET A 22 -0.05 -6.37 -11.80
C MET A 22 0.30 -7.84 -12.04
N MET A 23 -0.68 -8.73 -12.02
CA MET A 23 -0.48 -10.14 -12.30
C MET A 23 0.01 -10.37 -13.74
N LYS A 24 -0.58 -9.67 -14.71
CA LYS A 24 -0.16 -9.74 -16.11
C LYS A 24 1.30 -9.30 -16.31
N PHE A 25 1.76 -8.31 -15.56
CA PHE A 25 3.13 -7.81 -15.64
C PHE A 25 4.11 -8.54 -14.70
N ASP A 26 3.66 -9.61 -14.07
CA ASP A 26 4.47 -10.40 -13.12
C ASP A 26 4.96 -9.58 -11.91
N LEU A 27 4.17 -8.61 -11.49
CA LEU A 27 4.45 -7.77 -10.33
C LEU A 27 3.84 -8.31 -9.04
N GLY A 28 3.04 -9.35 -9.13
CA GLY A 28 2.40 -10.02 -8.00
C GLY A 28 1.73 -11.31 -8.45
N LYS A 29 1.40 -12.15 -7.49
CA LYS A 29 0.74 -13.45 -7.71
C LYS A 29 -0.59 -13.51 -6.99
N GLU A 30 -1.59 -14.09 -7.65
CA GLU A 30 -2.86 -14.36 -7.00
C GLU A 30 -2.69 -15.37 -5.85
N VAL A 31 -3.40 -15.15 -4.76
CA VAL A 31 -3.36 -16.01 -3.58
C VAL A 31 -4.77 -16.22 -3.03
N LYS A 32 -5.03 -17.41 -2.51
CA LYS A 32 -6.24 -17.70 -1.72
C LYS A 32 -5.97 -17.33 -0.26
N LEU A 33 -7.01 -16.95 0.47
CA LEU A 33 -6.87 -16.60 1.89
C LEU A 33 -6.16 -17.69 2.70
N SER A 34 -6.52 -18.94 2.45
CA SER A 34 -5.93 -20.10 3.13
C SER A 34 -4.46 -20.36 2.79
N SER A 35 -3.97 -19.77 1.71
CA SER A 35 -2.60 -19.97 1.21
C SER A 35 -1.65 -18.82 1.57
N ILE A 36 -2.13 -17.82 2.28
CA ILE A 36 -1.30 -16.70 2.73
C ILE A 36 -0.35 -17.20 3.82
N PRO A 37 0.98 -17.03 3.65
CA PRO A 37 1.94 -17.49 4.64
C PRO A 37 1.72 -16.81 6.00
N PRO A 38 1.78 -17.56 7.11
CA PRO A 38 1.67 -16.95 8.44
C PRO A 38 2.76 -15.90 8.67
N GLY A 39 2.39 -14.78 9.27
CA GLY A 39 3.31 -13.67 9.52
C GLY A 39 3.52 -12.75 8.33
N SER A 40 2.79 -12.93 7.23
CA SER A 40 2.78 -11.97 6.12
C SER A 40 2.18 -10.64 6.54
N VAL A 41 2.60 -9.57 5.90
CA VAL A 41 1.97 -8.26 6.03
C VAL A 41 0.72 -8.23 5.16
N VAL A 42 -0.42 -7.92 5.76
CA VAL A 42 -1.68 -7.69 5.04
C VAL A 42 -2.02 -6.21 5.11
N LEU A 43 -2.11 -5.57 3.95
CA LEU A 43 -2.52 -4.17 3.88
C LEU A 43 -4.02 -4.05 4.14
N SER A 44 -4.38 -3.30 5.16
CA SER A 44 -5.76 -3.07 5.58
C SER A 44 -5.96 -1.63 6.02
N PRO A 45 -6.97 -0.93 5.50
CA PRO A 45 -7.28 0.42 5.95
C PRO A 45 -7.80 0.46 7.39
N PHE A 46 -8.17 -0.69 7.94
CA PHE A 46 -8.71 -0.84 9.29
C PHE A 46 -7.67 -1.24 10.32
N ALA A 47 -6.41 -1.41 9.90
CA ALA A 47 -5.35 -1.80 10.81
C ALA A 47 -5.01 -0.67 11.80
N ASP A 48 -4.67 -1.05 13.02
CA ASP A 48 -4.30 -0.11 14.08
C ASP A 48 -2.87 0.42 13.94
N LYS A 49 -2.03 -0.27 13.17
CA LYS A 49 -0.63 0.10 12.97
C LYS A 49 -0.35 0.52 11.53
N ALA A 50 0.42 1.59 11.39
CA ALA A 50 0.93 2.01 10.08
C ALA A 50 2.09 1.11 9.64
N LEU A 51 2.17 0.85 8.34
CA LEU A 51 3.31 0.18 7.73
C LEU A 51 4.58 1.02 7.96
N SER A 52 5.68 0.36 8.34
CA SER A 52 6.96 1.00 8.56
C SER A 52 8.11 0.10 8.11
N PRO A 53 9.34 0.62 8.03
CA PRO A 53 10.52 -0.22 7.72
C PRO A 53 10.73 -1.39 8.68
N ALA A 54 10.25 -1.28 9.92
CA ALA A 54 10.33 -2.38 10.90
C ALA A 54 9.56 -3.63 10.46
N ASP A 55 8.64 -3.50 9.52
CA ASP A 55 7.81 -4.61 9.02
C ASP A 55 8.48 -5.43 7.91
N LEU A 56 9.68 -5.07 7.48
CA LEU A 56 10.39 -5.79 6.42
C LEU A 56 10.53 -7.28 6.74
N LYS A 57 10.83 -7.61 7.98
CA LYS A 57 10.96 -9.01 8.43
C LYS A 57 9.70 -9.84 8.19
N TYR A 58 8.53 -9.23 8.31
CA TYR A 58 7.24 -9.87 8.03
C TYR A 58 6.96 -9.88 6.53
N ALA A 59 7.21 -8.77 5.85
CA ALA A 59 6.97 -8.64 4.42
C ALA A 59 7.78 -9.61 3.57
N LYS A 60 8.92 -10.08 4.07
CA LYS A 60 9.71 -11.13 3.41
C LYS A 60 8.96 -12.46 3.29
N ARG A 61 7.95 -12.68 4.11
CA ARG A 61 7.06 -13.83 4.02
C ARG A 61 5.94 -13.61 3.00
N GLY A 62 5.53 -12.38 2.82
CA GLY A 62 4.53 -11.95 1.86
C GLY A 62 4.03 -10.56 2.17
N LEU A 63 3.78 -9.80 1.13
CA LEU A 63 3.05 -8.52 1.18
C LEU A 63 1.73 -8.74 0.47
N VAL A 64 0.65 -8.76 1.21
CA VAL A 64 -0.68 -9.09 0.70
C VAL A 64 -1.50 -7.83 0.48
N VAL A 65 -2.00 -7.65 -0.73
CA VAL A 65 -2.96 -6.60 -1.05
C VAL A 65 -4.33 -7.24 -1.33
N MET A 66 -5.37 -6.65 -0.76
CA MET A 66 -6.74 -7.11 -0.93
C MET A 66 -7.43 -6.28 -2.00
N ASP A 67 -7.67 -6.87 -3.16
CA ASP A 67 -8.42 -6.22 -4.25
C ASP A 67 -9.89 -6.60 -4.15
N LEU A 68 -10.61 -5.83 -3.36
CA LEU A 68 -12.04 -6.03 -3.13
C LEU A 68 -12.70 -4.68 -2.83
N THR A 69 -14.02 -4.62 -3.05
CA THR A 69 -14.82 -3.50 -2.58
C THR A 69 -15.19 -3.77 -1.13
N TRP A 70 -14.65 -2.96 -0.22
CA TRP A 70 -14.96 -3.08 1.20
C TRP A 70 -15.59 -1.76 1.67
N THR A 71 -16.83 -1.87 2.09
CA THR A 71 -17.61 -0.74 2.59
C THR A 71 -17.74 -0.78 4.10
N ASN A 72 -17.37 -1.90 4.69
CA ASN A 72 -17.57 -2.21 6.09
C ASN A 72 -16.40 -3.07 6.61
N ILE A 73 -15.93 -2.78 7.81
CA ILE A 73 -14.84 -3.50 8.45
C ILE A 73 -15.16 -5.02 8.59
N ASP A 74 -16.42 -5.37 8.82
CA ASP A 74 -16.82 -6.76 8.99
C ASP A 74 -16.75 -7.57 7.69
N GLU A 75 -16.77 -6.89 6.54
CA GLU A 75 -16.65 -7.51 5.22
C GLU A 75 -15.19 -7.71 4.79
N PHE A 76 -14.25 -7.07 5.49
CA PHE A 76 -12.83 -7.20 5.17
C PHE A 76 -12.33 -8.58 5.62
N PRO A 77 -11.74 -9.38 4.71
CA PRO A 77 -11.30 -10.73 5.06
C PRO A 77 -10.24 -10.72 6.16
N LYS A 78 -10.39 -11.61 7.12
CA LYS A 78 -9.40 -11.80 8.19
C LYS A 78 -8.45 -12.94 7.81
N VAL A 79 -7.17 -12.68 7.94
CA VAL A 79 -6.12 -13.67 7.68
C VAL A 79 -5.50 -14.08 9.01
N LYS A 80 -5.52 -15.38 9.29
CA LYS A 80 -4.95 -15.92 10.53
C LYS A 80 -3.44 -15.67 10.57
N LYS A 81 -2.95 -15.23 11.73
CA LYS A 81 -1.52 -14.99 12.00
C LYS A 81 -0.88 -13.98 11.05
N ALA A 82 -1.65 -13.09 10.46
CA ALA A 82 -1.13 -12.01 9.64
C ALA A 82 -0.81 -10.78 10.47
N GLU A 83 0.14 -10.00 9.97
CA GLU A 83 0.46 -8.69 10.50
C GLU A 83 -0.28 -7.63 9.67
N GLU A 84 -1.41 -7.16 10.18
CA GLU A 84 -2.18 -6.13 9.49
C GLU A 84 -1.51 -4.77 9.64
N ARG A 85 -1.39 -4.05 8.52
CA ARG A 85 -0.81 -2.70 8.49
C ARG A 85 -1.61 -1.79 7.57
N ALA A 86 -1.78 -0.54 7.98
CA ALA A 86 -2.38 0.49 7.16
C ALA A 86 -1.28 1.34 6.52
N LEU A 87 -1.49 1.75 5.28
CA LEU A 87 -0.59 2.72 4.65
C LEU A 87 -0.77 4.09 5.32
N PRO A 88 0.32 4.85 5.50
CA PRO A 88 0.23 6.22 6.00
C PRO A 88 -0.35 7.16 4.93
N TYR A 89 -0.53 8.43 5.30
CA TYR A 89 -1.06 9.46 4.42
C TYR A 89 -0.25 9.58 3.14
N LEU A 90 -0.90 9.36 2.00
CA LEU A 90 -0.33 9.45 0.66
C LEU A 90 -1.43 9.93 -0.31
N LEU A 91 -1.02 10.55 -1.41
CA LEU A 91 -1.93 11.08 -2.42
C LEU A 91 -2.03 10.11 -3.60
N ALA A 92 -3.24 9.86 -4.07
CA ALA A 92 -3.46 9.04 -5.26
C ALA A 92 -3.04 9.78 -6.52
N ALA A 93 -2.46 9.05 -7.47
CA ALA A 93 -2.16 9.55 -8.82
C ALA A 93 -2.93 8.79 -9.90
N ASN A 94 -3.72 7.77 -9.50
CA ASN A 94 -4.53 7.04 -10.46
C ASN A 94 -5.61 7.94 -11.09
N PRO A 95 -6.05 7.65 -12.34
CA PRO A 95 -6.95 8.55 -13.07
C PRO A 95 -8.31 8.79 -12.41
N ILE A 96 -8.76 7.86 -11.58
CA ILE A 96 -10.06 7.96 -10.92
C ILE A 96 -10.00 8.88 -9.71
N ASN A 97 -8.93 8.80 -8.92
CA ASN A 97 -8.82 9.48 -7.62
C ASN A 97 -7.64 10.44 -7.52
N TRP A 98 -7.15 10.96 -8.65
CA TRP A 98 -5.97 11.82 -8.69
C TRP A 98 -6.02 12.93 -7.64
N GLY A 99 -4.96 13.02 -6.84
CA GLY A 99 -4.80 14.04 -5.80
C GLY A 99 -5.58 13.78 -4.52
N ARG A 100 -6.41 12.75 -4.47
CA ARG A 100 -7.19 12.45 -3.26
C ARG A 100 -6.35 11.71 -2.23
N PRO A 101 -6.38 12.16 -0.96
CA PRO A 101 -5.66 11.48 0.11
C PRO A 101 -6.23 10.09 0.38
N MET A 102 -5.36 9.13 0.60
CA MET A 102 -5.70 7.78 1.06
C MET A 102 -6.51 6.92 0.08
N GLU A 103 -6.79 7.42 -1.13
CA GLU A 103 -7.59 6.68 -2.12
C GLU A 103 -6.73 6.00 -3.18
N LEU A 104 -5.70 5.30 -2.74
CA LEU A 104 -4.78 4.57 -3.60
C LEU A 104 -5.45 3.35 -4.21
N ASN A 105 -5.11 3.04 -5.47
CA ASN A 105 -5.47 1.75 -6.04
C ASN A 105 -4.50 0.66 -5.54
N SER A 106 -4.78 -0.60 -5.87
CA SER A 106 -3.97 -1.74 -5.40
C SER A 106 -2.50 -1.64 -5.84
N ALA A 107 -2.24 -1.18 -7.05
CA ALA A 107 -0.87 -1.04 -7.56
C ALA A 107 -0.13 0.10 -6.86
N GLU A 108 -0.78 1.23 -6.63
CA GLU A 108 -0.20 2.33 -5.84
C GLU A 108 0.12 1.89 -4.42
N ALA A 109 -0.78 1.13 -3.80
CA ALA A 109 -0.58 0.61 -2.46
C ALA A 109 0.63 -0.32 -2.38
N VAL A 110 0.81 -1.20 -3.35
CA VAL A 110 1.98 -2.09 -3.41
C VAL A 110 3.26 -1.30 -3.64
N MET A 111 3.26 -0.39 -4.60
CA MET A 111 4.42 0.45 -4.90
C MET A 111 4.86 1.26 -3.68
N ALA A 112 3.92 1.91 -3.01
CA ALA A 112 4.18 2.66 -1.78
C ALA A 112 4.76 1.78 -0.69
N SER A 113 4.18 0.59 -0.49
CA SER A 113 4.66 -0.37 0.51
C SER A 113 6.10 -0.79 0.25
N LEU A 114 6.43 -1.10 -1.00
CA LEU A 114 7.79 -1.48 -1.38
C LEU A 114 8.79 -0.35 -1.09
N LEU A 115 8.41 0.88 -1.38
CA LEU A 115 9.27 2.05 -1.11
C LEU A 115 9.48 2.28 0.39
N ILE A 116 8.44 2.16 1.19
CA ILE A 116 8.53 2.29 2.66
C ILE A 116 9.42 1.18 3.24
N LEU A 117 9.32 -0.03 2.69
CA LEU A 117 10.11 -1.18 3.15
C LEU A 117 11.55 -1.17 2.62
N GLY A 118 11.91 -0.23 1.76
CA GLY A 118 13.28 -0.10 1.24
C GLY A 118 13.56 -0.89 -0.03
N GLU A 119 12.56 -1.52 -0.64
CA GLU A 119 12.68 -2.30 -1.88
C GLU A 119 12.52 -1.40 -3.13
N LYS A 120 13.45 -0.46 -3.28
CA LYS A 120 13.38 0.57 -4.34
C LYS A 120 13.44 -0.01 -5.74
N GLU A 121 14.26 -1.03 -5.98
CA GLU A 121 14.42 -1.64 -7.29
C GLU A 121 13.14 -2.38 -7.70
N GLN A 122 12.53 -3.09 -6.76
CA GLN A 122 11.26 -3.77 -7.02
C GLN A 122 10.13 -2.76 -7.29
N ALA A 123 10.09 -1.67 -6.53
CA ALA A 123 9.12 -0.58 -6.74
C ALA A 123 9.31 0.10 -8.10
N ALA A 124 10.54 0.24 -8.56
CA ALA A 124 10.87 0.90 -9.84
C ALA A 124 10.28 0.17 -11.06
N GLU A 125 9.99 -1.12 -10.96
CA GLU A 125 9.36 -1.88 -12.03
C GLU A 125 7.95 -1.33 -12.38
N PHE A 126 7.28 -0.71 -11.40
CA PHE A 126 5.97 -0.08 -11.62
C PHE A 126 6.04 1.15 -12.52
N LEU A 127 7.16 1.88 -12.51
CA LEU A 127 7.32 3.11 -13.28
C LEU A 127 7.17 2.91 -14.78
N THR A 128 7.57 1.76 -15.30
CA THR A 128 7.51 1.44 -16.71
C THR A 128 6.21 0.72 -17.09
N ARG A 129 5.44 0.27 -16.12
CA ARG A 129 4.23 -0.54 -16.35
C ARG A 129 2.93 0.23 -16.18
N PHE A 130 2.95 1.32 -15.42
CA PHE A 130 1.76 2.13 -15.15
C PHE A 130 2.03 3.59 -15.50
N ASN A 131 1.18 4.17 -16.33
CA ASN A 131 1.35 5.57 -16.79
C ASN A 131 1.30 6.59 -15.65
N TRP A 132 0.55 6.31 -14.59
CA TRP A 132 0.42 7.18 -13.43
C TRP A 132 1.58 7.06 -12.43
N ALA A 133 2.43 6.05 -12.56
CA ALA A 133 3.47 5.78 -11.55
C ALA A 133 4.50 6.91 -11.40
N PRO A 134 4.99 7.55 -12.48
CA PRO A 134 5.87 8.71 -12.32
C PRO A 134 5.19 9.87 -11.57
N GLU A 135 3.92 10.12 -11.83
CA GLU A 135 3.15 11.16 -11.15
C GLU A 135 2.94 10.81 -9.67
N PHE A 136 2.69 9.54 -9.37
CA PHE A 136 2.60 9.05 -8.00
C PHE A 136 3.89 9.33 -7.22
N MET A 137 5.03 9.08 -7.84
CA MET A 137 6.33 9.39 -7.24
C MET A 137 6.48 10.89 -7.02
N ARG A 138 6.14 11.71 -8.01
CA ARG A 138 6.25 13.17 -7.91
C ARG A 138 5.40 13.73 -6.77
N LEU A 139 4.17 13.25 -6.63
CA LEU A 139 3.24 13.72 -5.58
C LEU A 139 3.68 13.30 -4.17
N ASN A 140 4.33 12.14 -4.04
CA ASN A 140 4.56 11.50 -2.74
C ASN A 140 6.03 11.36 -2.36
N GLU A 141 6.96 11.85 -3.17
CA GLU A 141 8.40 11.60 -2.99
C GLU A 141 8.89 11.94 -1.59
N SER A 142 8.62 13.15 -1.11
CA SER A 142 9.07 13.59 0.22
C SER A 142 8.46 12.74 1.33
N MET A 143 7.17 12.45 1.23
CA MET A 143 6.49 11.62 2.23
C MET A 143 7.06 10.20 2.25
N LEU A 144 7.23 9.59 1.09
CA LEU A 144 7.76 8.23 1.00
C LEU A 144 9.19 8.13 1.50
N GLU A 145 10.04 9.11 1.22
CA GLU A 145 11.41 9.16 1.75
C GLU A 145 11.41 9.26 3.27
N ASP A 146 10.57 10.12 3.83
CA ASP A 146 10.47 10.29 5.27
C ASP A 146 9.94 9.02 5.96
N TYR A 147 8.94 8.38 5.38
CA TYR A 147 8.43 7.10 5.91
C TYR A 147 9.48 5.99 5.84
N ALA A 148 10.23 5.93 4.73
CA ALA A 148 11.29 4.94 4.56
C ALA A 148 12.46 5.13 5.53
N GLY A 149 12.64 6.35 6.03
CA GLY A 149 13.64 6.67 7.06
C GLY A 149 13.14 6.50 8.49
N ALA A 150 11.86 6.19 8.68
CA ALA A 150 11.27 6.04 10.01
C ALA A 150 11.72 4.74 10.69
N LYS A 151 11.83 4.78 12.01
CA LYS A 151 12.26 3.65 12.80
C LYS A 151 11.17 2.58 12.93
N ASP A 152 9.92 3.01 13.14
CA ASP A 152 8.78 2.14 13.43
C ASP A 152 7.46 2.82 13.06
N SER A 153 6.36 2.12 13.32
CA SER A 153 5.00 2.60 13.06
C SER A 153 4.69 3.90 13.78
N THR A 154 5.13 4.06 15.03
CA THR A 154 4.89 5.27 15.83
C THR A 154 5.53 6.49 15.16
N GLU A 155 6.74 6.34 14.66
CA GLU A 155 7.44 7.42 13.95
C GLU A 155 6.79 7.74 12.61
N VAL A 156 6.34 6.72 11.88
CA VAL A 156 5.58 6.92 10.62
C VAL A 156 4.32 7.76 10.90
N VAL A 157 3.58 7.43 11.95
CA VAL A 157 2.36 8.18 12.33
C VAL A 157 2.70 9.63 12.70
N ARG A 158 3.78 9.85 13.42
CA ARG A 158 4.26 11.20 13.76
C ARG A 158 4.54 12.00 12.48
N ILE A 159 5.26 11.41 11.54
CA ILE A 159 5.60 12.04 10.26
C ILE A 159 4.33 12.35 9.45
N GLN A 160 3.42 11.39 9.32
CA GLN A 160 2.18 11.63 8.57
C GLN A 160 1.35 12.76 9.17
N ASN A 161 1.29 12.86 10.48
CA ASN A 161 0.54 13.92 11.17
C ASN A 161 1.12 15.30 10.86
N GLU A 162 2.43 15.43 10.75
CA GLU A 162 3.08 16.67 10.33
C GLU A 162 2.66 17.07 8.91
N TYR A 163 2.60 16.11 7.97
CA TYR A 163 2.15 16.38 6.61
C TYR A 163 0.66 16.76 6.56
N ILE A 164 -0.17 16.08 7.31
CA ILE A 164 -1.61 16.37 7.37
C ILE A 164 -1.84 17.77 7.93
N GLU A 165 -1.12 18.18 8.97
CA GLU A 165 -1.20 19.53 9.55
C GLU A 165 -0.82 20.60 8.54
N GLN A 166 0.20 20.36 7.71
CA GLN A 166 0.60 21.29 6.64
C GLN A 166 -0.50 21.51 5.61
N VAL A 167 -1.25 20.46 5.28
CA VAL A 167 -2.31 20.51 4.26
C VAL A 167 -3.58 21.14 4.81
N ILE A 168 -3.99 20.76 6.02
CA ILE A 168 -5.24 21.23 6.65
C ILE A 168 -5.03 22.59 7.33
N GLY A 169 -3.78 22.93 7.61
CA GLY A 169 -3.45 24.06 8.47
C GLY A 169 -3.56 23.68 9.95
N VAL A 170 -2.71 24.30 10.78
CA VAL A 170 -2.82 24.14 12.23
C VAL A 170 -4.03 24.94 12.68
N PRO A 171 -5.01 24.33 13.39
CA PRO A 171 -6.11 25.12 13.94
C PRO A 171 -5.53 26.21 14.82
N GLU A 172 -5.88 27.44 14.56
CA GLU A 172 -5.53 28.54 15.47
C GLU A 172 -6.11 28.23 16.84
N LYS A 173 -5.24 28.25 17.82
CA LYS A 173 -5.66 28.03 19.21
C LYS A 173 -6.46 29.23 19.73
#